data_fcc27f7446b2a72e06ae662177285540
#
_entry.id   fcc27f7446b2a72e06ae662177285540
#
_cell.length_a   1.000
_cell.length_b   1.000
_cell.length_c   1.000
_cell.angle_alpha   90.00
_cell.angle_beta   90.00
_cell.angle_gamma   90.00
#
_symmetry.space_group_name_H-M   'P 1'
#
loop_
_entity.id
_entity.type
_entity.pdbx_description
1 polymer ?
#
loop_
_entity_poly.entity_id
_entity_poly.type
_entity_poly.pdbx_seq_one_letter_code
_entity_poly.pdbx_strand_id
1 'polypeptide(L)'
;MDIKLYNIVAIVNEGFSDLVMEIAKDEGARGGTIISANGSVTEEATKLYGIGIHPEKEIVLILVKENLVNNILSKLYDKAGTNSEALGIFFTLPVTHASDNLIKQYKKVNKNEE
;
A
#
# COMPACT_ATOMS: atom_id res chain seq x y z
N MET A 1 19.22 3.33 12.14
CA MET A 1 18.40 2.19 12.48
C MET A 1 19.00 0.97 11.84
N ASP A 2 19.05 -0.13 12.58
CA ASP A 2 19.71 -1.32 12.03
C ASP A 2 18.76 -2.30 11.37
N ILE A 3 17.51 -1.98 11.23
CA ILE A 3 16.59 -2.78 10.44
C ILE A 3 16.15 -1.94 9.26
N LYS A 4 15.79 -2.59 8.17
CA LYS A 4 15.35 -1.87 7.00
C LYS A 4 13.85 -1.97 6.87
N LEU A 5 13.21 -0.84 7.02
CA LEU A 5 11.76 -0.74 6.89
C LEU A 5 11.41 0.11 5.68
N TYR A 6 10.32 -0.24 5.05
CA TYR A 6 9.79 0.52 3.94
C TYR A 6 8.32 0.82 4.18
N ASN A 7 7.87 1.94 3.67
CA ASN A 7 6.46 2.28 3.69
C ASN A 7 5.95 2.02 2.27
N ILE A 8 5.07 1.06 2.13
CA ILE A 8 4.41 0.81 0.86
C ILE A 8 3.24 1.77 0.81
N VAL A 9 3.16 2.55 -0.26
CA VAL A 9 2.07 3.48 -0.47
C VAL A 9 1.22 2.92 -1.58
N ALA A 10 -0.05 2.67 -1.31
CA ALA A 10 -0.99 2.18 -2.29
C ALA A 10 -2.08 3.23 -2.47
N ILE A 11 -2.31 3.66 -3.70
CA ILE A 11 -3.37 4.62 -3.99
C ILE A 11 -4.35 3.91 -4.90
N VAL A 12 -5.56 3.73 -4.44
CA VAL A 12 -6.58 2.95 -5.16
C VAL A 12 -7.88 3.73 -5.20
N ASN A 13 -8.78 3.31 -6.07
CA ASN A 13 -10.13 3.88 -6.09
C ASN A 13 -10.83 3.57 -4.77
N GLU A 14 -11.72 4.46 -4.38
CA GLU A 14 -12.48 4.28 -3.17
C GLU A 14 -13.17 2.92 -3.17
N GLY A 15 -13.12 2.23 -2.06
CA GLY A 15 -13.74 0.92 -1.92
C GLY A 15 -12.76 -0.24 -2.04
N PHE A 16 -11.51 0.04 -2.41
CA PHE A 16 -10.55 -1.05 -2.63
C PHE A 16 -9.45 -1.12 -1.57
N SER A 17 -9.54 -0.32 -0.51
CA SER A 17 -8.52 -0.37 0.54
C SER A 17 -8.55 -1.70 1.29
N ASP A 18 -9.72 -2.32 1.45
CA ASP A 18 -9.81 -3.60 2.14
C ASP A 18 -9.09 -4.69 1.33
N LEU A 19 -9.20 -4.66 0.01
CA LEU A 19 -8.49 -5.59 -0.84
C LEU A 19 -6.98 -5.42 -0.67
N VAL A 20 -6.51 -4.18 -0.65
CA VAL A 20 -5.09 -3.88 -0.47
C VAL A 20 -4.62 -4.45 0.87
N MET A 21 -5.38 -4.21 1.93
CA MET A 21 -4.99 -4.69 3.25
C MET A 21 -5.00 -6.22 3.34
N GLU A 22 -5.97 -6.85 2.70
CA GLU A 22 -6.03 -8.30 2.70
C GLU A 22 -4.81 -8.89 2.02
N ILE A 23 -4.44 -8.35 0.87
CA ILE A 23 -3.26 -8.83 0.14
C ILE A 23 -2.00 -8.65 0.99
N ALA A 24 -1.85 -7.46 1.59
CA ALA A 24 -0.65 -7.19 2.38
C ALA A 24 -0.55 -8.09 3.60
N LYS A 25 -1.66 -8.30 4.29
CA LYS A 25 -1.65 -9.14 5.48
C LYS A 25 -1.37 -10.60 5.13
N ASP A 26 -1.89 -11.07 4.01
CA ASP A 26 -1.62 -12.44 3.58
C ASP A 26 -0.14 -12.65 3.32
N GLU A 27 0.59 -11.61 2.99
CA GLU A 27 2.02 -11.70 2.74
C GLU A 27 2.85 -11.34 3.98
N GLY A 28 2.22 -11.10 5.11
CA GLY A 28 2.95 -10.91 6.34
C GLY A 28 2.94 -9.51 6.94
N ALA A 29 2.25 -8.57 6.31
CA ALA A 29 2.17 -7.22 6.87
C ALA A 29 1.31 -7.23 8.13
N ARG A 30 1.63 -6.36 9.07
CA ARG A 30 0.89 -6.31 10.32
C ARG A 30 -0.39 -5.54 10.20
N GLY A 31 -0.41 -4.52 9.41
CA GLY A 31 -1.59 -3.66 9.25
C GLY A 31 -1.21 -2.42 8.50
N GLY A 32 -2.11 -1.48 8.41
CA GLY A 32 -1.83 -0.25 7.68
C GLY A 32 -2.77 0.86 8.09
N THR A 33 -2.55 2.02 7.51
CA THR A 33 -3.36 3.21 7.75
C THR A 33 -4.06 3.57 6.46
N ILE A 34 -5.35 3.81 6.53
CA ILE A 34 -6.14 4.14 5.35
C ILE A 34 -6.53 5.60 5.44
N ILE A 35 -6.28 6.35 4.36
CA ILE A 35 -6.57 7.77 4.30
C ILE A 35 -7.48 8.02 3.11
N SER A 36 -8.56 8.73 3.32
CA SER A 36 -9.43 9.13 2.22
C SER A 36 -8.79 10.29 1.47
N ALA A 37 -8.87 10.27 0.16
CA ALA A 37 -8.22 11.28 -0.66
C ALA A 37 -9.01 11.52 -1.93
N ASN A 38 -8.62 12.54 -2.67
CA ASN A 38 -9.21 12.82 -3.97
C ASN A 38 -8.08 12.92 -4.97
N GLY A 39 -8.28 12.29 -6.12
CA GLY A 39 -7.32 12.41 -7.19
C GLY A 39 -7.78 13.45 -8.19
N SER A 40 -6.88 13.94 -9.01
CA SER A 40 -7.25 14.81 -10.10
C SER A 40 -7.32 13.99 -11.37
N VAL A 41 -8.27 14.33 -12.23
CA VAL A 41 -8.46 13.63 -13.48
C VAL A 41 -8.34 14.66 -14.58
N THR A 42 -7.53 14.39 -15.58
CA THR A 42 -7.39 15.34 -16.69
C THR A 42 -8.62 15.27 -17.56
N GLU A 43 -8.87 16.35 -18.26
CA GLU A 43 -9.98 16.39 -19.18
C GLU A 43 -9.81 15.34 -20.25
N GLU A 44 -8.60 15.13 -20.69
CA GLU A 44 -8.32 14.13 -21.71
C GLU A 44 -8.63 12.72 -21.20
N ALA A 45 -8.28 12.43 -19.99
CA ALA A 45 -8.58 11.13 -19.41
C ALA A 45 -10.07 10.91 -19.30
N THR A 46 -10.81 11.94 -18.91
CA THR A 46 -12.25 11.85 -18.83
C THR A 46 -12.86 11.59 -20.18
N LYS A 47 -12.36 12.25 -21.21
CA LYS A 47 -12.87 12.04 -22.56
C LYS A 47 -12.55 10.65 -23.06
N LEU A 48 -11.36 10.17 -22.75
CA LEU A 48 -10.90 8.89 -23.24
C LEU A 48 -11.63 7.72 -22.58
N TYR A 49 -11.83 7.79 -21.28
CA TYR A 49 -12.40 6.68 -20.55
C TYR A 49 -13.86 6.88 -20.14
N GLY A 50 -14.43 8.01 -20.45
CA GLY A 50 -15.82 8.29 -20.15
C GLY A 50 -16.01 8.68 -18.71
N ILE A 51 -17.22 8.43 -18.19
CA ILE A 51 -17.55 8.90 -16.86
C ILE A 51 -17.19 7.90 -15.79
N GLY A 52 -16.44 6.90 -16.11
CA GLY A 52 -16.10 5.86 -15.14
C GLY A 52 -14.93 6.16 -14.22
N ILE A 53 -14.28 7.33 -14.38
CA ILE A 53 -13.14 7.64 -13.55
C ILE A 53 -13.58 8.40 -12.34
N HIS A 54 -13.38 7.79 -11.17
CA HIS A 54 -13.75 8.41 -9.92
C HIS A 54 -12.60 9.20 -9.36
N PRO A 55 -12.83 10.42 -8.91
CA PRO A 55 -11.76 11.18 -8.24
C PRO A 55 -11.52 10.71 -6.81
N GLU A 56 -12.49 10.03 -6.19
CA GLU A 56 -12.32 9.59 -4.81
C GLU A 56 -11.34 8.44 -4.75
N LYS A 57 -10.36 8.58 -3.90
CA LYS A 57 -9.30 7.59 -3.75
C LYS A 57 -9.12 7.22 -2.28
N GLU A 58 -8.44 6.12 -2.07
CA GLU A 58 -8.00 5.76 -0.73
C GLU A 58 -6.50 5.51 -0.81
N ILE A 59 -5.78 6.00 0.17
CA ILE A 59 -4.35 5.79 0.26
C ILE A 59 -4.12 4.86 1.42
N VAL A 60 -3.39 3.77 1.19
CA VAL A 60 -3.07 2.82 2.24
C VAL A 60 -1.57 2.88 2.47
N LEU A 61 -1.17 3.13 3.72
CA LEU A 61 0.23 3.18 4.10
C LEU A 61 0.55 1.92 4.88
N ILE A 62 1.51 1.15 4.42
CA ILE A 62 1.85 -0.13 5.03
C ILE A 62 3.33 -0.19 5.33
N LEU A 63 3.68 -0.28 6.62
CA LEU A 63 5.08 -0.39 7.01
C LEU A 63 5.45 -1.85 7.06
N VAL A 64 6.51 -2.22 6.37
CA VAL A 64 6.97 -3.60 6.33
C VAL A 64 8.48 -3.67 6.34
N LYS A 65 9.02 -4.80 6.71
CA LYS A 65 10.43 -5.05 6.58
C LYS A 65 10.76 -5.24 5.12
N GLU A 66 11.99 -4.98 4.76
CA GLU A 66 12.44 -5.04 3.38
C GLU A 66 12.12 -6.36 2.71
N ASN A 67 12.24 -7.46 3.43
CA ASN A 67 12.04 -8.77 2.81
C ASN A 67 10.60 -9.05 2.36
N LEU A 68 9.65 -8.24 2.77
CA LEU A 68 8.26 -8.44 2.35
C LEU A 68 7.87 -7.57 1.17
N VAL A 69 8.69 -6.58 0.83
CA VAL A 69 8.30 -5.57 -0.15
C VAL A 69 7.95 -6.16 -1.50
N ASN A 70 8.84 -6.97 -2.04
CA ASN A 70 8.65 -7.46 -3.41
C ASN A 70 7.41 -8.35 -3.55
N ASN A 71 7.17 -9.21 -2.59
CA ASN A 71 6.01 -10.09 -2.67
C ASN A 71 4.71 -9.30 -2.56
N ILE A 72 4.69 -8.32 -1.67
CA ILE A 72 3.48 -7.51 -1.51
C ILE A 72 3.23 -6.69 -2.77
N LEU A 73 4.26 -6.02 -3.29
CA LEU A 73 4.09 -5.22 -4.48
C LEU A 73 3.63 -6.04 -5.68
N SER A 74 4.21 -7.21 -5.84
CA SER A 74 3.85 -8.07 -6.96
C SER A 74 2.38 -8.46 -6.91
N LYS A 75 1.88 -8.83 -5.74
CA LYS A 75 0.49 -9.22 -5.61
C LYS A 75 -0.46 -8.05 -5.69
N LEU A 76 -0.06 -6.90 -5.17
CA LEU A 76 -0.88 -5.70 -5.31
C LEU A 76 -1.02 -5.32 -6.78
N TYR A 77 0.10 -5.35 -7.50
CA TYR A 77 0.06 -4.98 -8.90
C TYR A 77 -0.81 -5.95 -9.69
N ASP A 78 -0.72 -7.23 -9.38
CA ASP A 78 -1.49 -8.24 -10.10
C ASP A 78 -2.99 -8.10 -9.83
N LYS A 79 -3.38 -7.88 -8.59
CA LYS A 79 -4.80 -7.93 -8.22
C LYS A 79 -5.48 -6.58 -8.10
N ALA A 80 -4.73 -5.53 -7.93
CA ALA A 80 -5.32 -4.20 -7.72
C ALA A 80 -4.65 -3.11 -8.55
N GLY A 81 -3.93 -3.50 -9.59
CA GLY A 81 -3.19 -2.55 -10.41
C GLY A 81 -4.04 -1.90 -11.49
N THR A 82 -3.38 -1.38 -12.50
CA THR A 82 -4.05 -0.57 -13.50
C THR A 82 -4.99 -1.36 -14.39
N ASN A 83 -4.90 -2.69 -14.39
CA ASN A 83 -5.82 -3.50 -15.18
C ASN A 83 -7.00 -3.99 -14.34
N SER A 84 -7.19 -3.46 -13.16
CA SER A 84 -8.29 -3.85 -12.30
C SER A 84 -9.17 -2.64 -12.02
N GLU A 85 -10.32 -2.87 -11.41
CA GLU A 85 -11.21 -1.78 -11.06
C GLU A 85 -10.61 -0.88 -9.98
N ALA A 86 -9.65 -1.38 -9.22
CA ALA A 86 -8.99 -0.59 -8.20
C ALA A 86 -8.10 0.49 -8.79
N LEU A 87 -7.60 0.28 -10.00
CA LEU A 87 -6.71 1.20 -10.70
C LEU A 87 -5.57 1.65 -9.79
N GLY A 88 -4.92 0.71 -9.14
CA GLY A 88 -3.95 1.02 -8.11
C GLY A 88 -2.60 1.50 -8.61
N ILE A 89 -2.04 2.39 -7.83
CA ILE A 89 -0.68 2.87 -8.04
C ILE A 89 0.06 2.53 -6.76
N PHE A 90 1.22 1.91 -6.89
CA PHE A 90 1.95 1.44 -5.72
C PHE A 90 3.40 1.86 -5.81
N PHE A 91 3.94 2.33 -4.71
CA PHE A 91 5.36 2.64 -4.65
C PHE A 91 5.83 2.54 -3.21
N THR A 92 7.13 2.59 -2.99
CA THR A 92 7.68 2.46 -1.65
C THR A 92 8.57 3.64 -1.32
N LEU A 93 8.64 3.93 -0.03
CA LEU A 93 9.54 4.94 0.49
C LEU A 93 10.36 4.30 1.60
N PRO A 94 11.66 4.49 1.62
CA PRO A 94 12.46 3.94 2.72
C PRO A 94 12.19 4.72 4.00
N VAL A 95 12.18 4.03 5.12
CA VAL A 95 11.98 4.68 6.40
C VAL A 95 13.36 4.91 6.99
N THR A 96 13.79 6.16 7.06
CA THR A 96 15.14 6.46 7.54
C THR A 96 15.18 6.65 9.04
N HIS A 97 14.08 7.10 9.62
CA HIS A 97 13.99 7.32 11.06
C HIS A 97 12.61 6.93 11.54
N ALA A 98 12.50 6.41 12.71
CA ALA A 98 11.21 6.03 13.29
C ALA A 98 11.32 6.09 14.81
N SER A 99 10.17 6.15 15.47
CA SER A 99 10.16 6.18 16.92
C SER A 99 10.67 4.85 17.48
N ASP A 100 11.23 4.88 18.66
CA ASP A 100 11.76 3.67 19.28
C ASP A 100 10.71 2.59 19.43
N ASN A 101 9.50 2.96 19.75
CA ASN A 101 8.42 1.99 19.90
C ASN A 101 8.17 1.24 18.61
N LEU A 102 8.17 1.95 17.50
CA LEU A 102 7.94 1.33 16.21
C LEU A 102 9.09 0.41 15.84
N ILE A 103 10.30 0.86 16.05
CA ILE A 103 11.47 0.06 15.75
C ILE A 103 11.45 -1.24 16.54
N LYS A 104 11.10 -1.16 17.81
CA LYS A 104 11.04 -2.35 18.64
C LYS A 104 10.03 -3.36 18.16
N GLN A 105 8.89 -2.90 17.69
CA GLN A 105 7.88 -3.82 17.18
C GLN A 105 8.39 -4.64 16.02
N TYR A 106 9.18 -4.04 15.14
CA TYR A 106 9.67 -4.74 13.97
C TYR A 106 10.95 -5.53 14.22
N LYS A 107 11.67 -5.16 15.28
CA LYS A 107 12.84 -5.94 15.61
C LYS A 107 12.51 -7.18 16.36
N LYS A 108 11.43 -7.30 17.04
CA LYS A 108 11.08 -8.38 17.78
C LYS A 108 10.86 -9.47 16.93
N VAL A 109 11.70 -10.28 16.79
CA VAL A 109 11.51 -11.31 16.02
C VAL A 109 11.01 -12.27 16.71
N ASN A 110 10.54 -12.80 16.67
CA ASN A 110 10.08 -13.60 17.24
C ASN A 110 10.15 -14.80 17.12
N LYS A 111 10.72 -15.41 17.84
CA LYS A 111 10.76 -16.67 17.83
C LYS A 111 9.48 -17.14 17.93
N ASN A 112 8.69 -16.48 18.36
CA ASN A 112 7.43 -16.94 18.49
C ASN A 112 6.74 -16.60 17.41
N GLU A 113 7.19 -15.82 16.69
CA GLU A 113 6.52 -15.43 15.73
C GLU A 113 6.82 -16.07 14.66
N GLU A 114 7.57 -16.91 14.84
CA GLU A 114 7.88 -17.56 13.82
C GLU A 114 7.13 -18.46 13.71
#